data_8786934c1383264307bdc3cf086c2f18
#
_entry.id   8786934c1383264307bdc3cf086c2f18
#
_cell.length_a   1.000
_cell.length_b   1.000
_cell.length_c   1.000
_cell.angle_alpha   90.00
_cell.angle_beta   90.00
_cell.angle_gamma   90.00
#
_symmetry.space_group_name_H-M   'P 1'
#
loop_
_entity.id
_entity.type
_entity.pdbx_description
1 polymer ?
#
loop_
_entity_poly.entity_id
_entity_poly.type
_entity_poly.pdbx_seq_one_letter_code
_entity_poly.pdbx_strand_id
1 'polypeptide(L)'
;PAGWTPIDTTRPFYRQGYDDPRGYPYVGHLWYRFQLDVPAAFQGKKIMLCVPVVVTEAWCWVNGQYAGHRPYQEAYVRPAEFEIDITPLVRPGQMNLIALRVDTSLSPAQAAEGIQSRMFLYSPK
;
A
#
# COMPACT_ATOMS: atom_id res chain seq x y z
N PRO A 1 -1.48 -11.58 10.45
CA PRO A 1 -1.05 -12.06 11.74
C PRO A 1 -2.04 -11.74 12.83
N ALA A 2 -1.96 -12.51 13.90
CA ALA A 2 -2.81 -12.32 15.04
C ALA A 2 -2.68 -10.89 15.59
N GLY A 3 -3.81 -10.27 15.92
CA GLY A 3 -3.84 -8.91 16.45
C GLY A 3 -3.95 -7.80 15.41
N TRP A 4 -3.88 -8.12 14.14
CA TRP A 4 -4.08 -7.13 13.08
C TRP A 4 -5.55 -7.09 12.68
N THR A 5 -6.08 -5.88 12.53
CA THR A 5 -7.48 -5.68 12.16
C THR A 5 -7.62 -5.69 10.64
N PRO A 6 -8.54 -6.48 10.09
CA PRO A 6 -8.85 -6.40 8.65
C PRO A 6 -9.40 -5.03 8.27
N ILE A 7 -9.02 -4.54 7.10
CA ILE A 7 -9.43 -3.24 6.59
C ILE A 7 -9.69 -3.33 5.09
N ASP A 8 -10.65 -2.56 4.60
CA ASP A 8 -10.95 -2.44 3.18
C ASP A 8 -10.21 -1.23 2.60
N THR A 9 -9.26 -1.46 1.70
CA THR A 9 -8.46 -0.39 1.10
C THR A 9 -9.22 0.45 0.07
N THR A 10 -10.43 0.07 -0.30
CA THR A 10 -11.27 0.91 -1.16
C THR A 10 -11.97 2.05 -0.40
N ARG A 11 -11.76 2.11 0.92
CA ARG A 11 -12.33 3.13 1.81
C ARG A 11 -11.23 3.74 2.67
N PRO A 12 -11.32 5.03 3.00
CA PRO A 12 -10.36 5.65 3.92
C PRO A 12 -10.32 4.93 5.27
N PHE A 13 -9.14 4.81 5.84
CA PHE A 13 -8.97 4.08 7.10
C PHE A 13 -9.74 4.72 8.27
N TYR A 14 -9.86 6.04 8.30
CA TYR A 14 -10.54 6.71 9.41
C TYR A 14 -12.04 6.40 9.47
N ARG A 15 -12.65 6.07 8.34
CA ARG A 15 -14.05 5.62 8.30
C ARG A 15 -14.24 4.19 8.79
N GLN A 16 -13.17 3.52 9.11
CA GLN A 16 -13.15 2.15 9.61
C GLN A 16 -12.67 2.09 11.08
N GLY A 17 -12.69 3.24 11.78
CA GLY A 17 -12.41 3.32 13.20
C GLY A 17 -11.00 3.81 13.56
N TYR A 18 -10.22 4.25 12.60
CA TYR A 18 -8.86 4.73 12.85
C TYR A 18 -8.80 6.26 12.84
N ASP A 19 -9.54 6.88 13.73
CA ASP A 19 -9.54 8.32 13.96
C ASP A 19 -8.89 8.64 15.32
N ASP A 20 -8.56 9.90 15.53
CA ASP A 20 -8.04 10.36 16.80
C ASP A 20 -9.19 10.62 17.81
N PRO A 21 -8.88 10.85 19.10
CA PRO A 21 -9.94 11.10 20.11
C PRO A 21 -10.83 12.29 19.81
N ARG A 22 -10.45 13.17 18.90
CA ARG A 22 -11.25 14.33 18.49
C ARG A 22 -12.17 14.02 17.30
N GLY A 23 -12.07 12.80 16.73
CA GLY A 23 -12.82 12.40 15.54
C GLY A 23 -12.17 12.81 14.22
N TYR A 24 -10.91 13.25 14.21
CA TYR A 24 -10.15 13.52 12.99
C TYR A 24 -9.41 12.27 12.53
N PRO A 25 -9.09 12.15 11.24
CA PRO A 25 -8.29 11.04 10.75
C PRO A 25 -6.96 10.94 11.50
N TYR A 26 -6.58 9.71 11.83
CA TYR A 26 -5.30 9.46 12.46
C TYR A 26 -4.16 9.95 11.56
N VAL A 27 -3.18 10.62 12.16
CA VAL A 27 -1.99 11.12 11.49
C VAL A 27 -0.76 10.41 12.06
N GLY A 28 0.07 9.84 11.19
CA GLY A 28 1.25 9.11 11.59
C GLY A 28 1.58 7.97 10.64
N HIS A 29 2.07 6.89 11.20
CA HIS A 29 2.47 5.71 10.44
C HIS A 29 1.40 4.64 10.51
N LEU A 30 1.06 4.09 9.35
CA LEU A 30 0.13 2.97 9.21
C LEU A 30 0.85 1.83 8.53
N TRP A 31 0.66 0.62 9.02
CA TRP A 31 1.15 -0.59 8.38
C TRP A 31 -0.03 -1.37 7.82
N TYR A 32 0.07 -1.71 6.53
CA TYR A 32 -0.84 -2.62 5.85
C TYR A 32 -0.10 -3.90 5.55
N ARG A 33 -0.74 -5.04 5.79
CA ARG A 33 -0.21 -6.35 5.40
C ARG A 33 -1.28 -7.13 4.70
N PHE A 34 -0.90 -7.80 3.62
CA PHE A 34 -1.81 -8.66 2.89
C PHE A 34 -1.05 -9.77 2.20
N GLN A 35 -1.77 -10.85 1.95
CA GLN A 35 -1.26 -11.95 1.15
C GLN A 35 -1.71 -11.78 -0.28
N LEU A 36 -0.82 -12.08 -1.20
CA LEU A 36 -1.05 -11.90 -2.62
C LEU A 36 -0.71 -13.20 -3.33
N ASP A 37 -1.71 -13.78 -3.97
CA ASP A 37 -1.51 -14.93 -4.83
C ASP A 37 -0.99 -14.44 -6.18
N VAL A 38 0.25 -14.81 -6.51
CA VAL A 38 0.86 -14.45 -7.79
C VAL A 38 0.73 -15.65 -8.72
N PRO A 39 -0.10 -15.54 -9.79
CA PRO A 39 -0.30 -16.66 -10.70
C PRO A 39 1.00 -17.19 -11.30
N ALA A 40 1.07 -18.50 -11.51
CA ALA A 40 2.24 -19.14 -12.12
C ALA A 40 2.53 -18.60 -13.54
N ALA A 41 1.51 -18.08 -14.21
CA ALA A 41 1.66 -17.47 -15.53
C ALA A 41 2.59 -16.23 -15.55
N PHE A 42 2.86 -15.64 -14.38
CA PHE A 42 3.81 -14.53 -14.26
C PHE A 42 5.27 -14.98 -14.18
N GLN A 43 5.53 -16.29 -14.13
CA GLN A 43 6.90 -16.81 -14.08
C GLN A 43 7.72 -16.30 -15.27
N GLY A 44 8.89 -15.74 -15.00
CA GLY A 44 9.79 -15.21 -16.04
C GLY A 44 9.39 -13.86 -16.62
N LYS A 45 8.33 -13.24 -16.10
CA LYS A 45 7.86 -11.92 -16.54
C LYS A 45 8.21 -10.85 -15.52
N LYS A 46 8.32 -9.61 -16.00
CA LYS A 46 8.38 -8.45 -15.11
C LYS A 46 7.04 -8.30 -14.38
N ILE A 47 7.08 -8.14 -13.08
CA ILE A 47 5.88 -8.07 -12.24
C ILE A 47 5.87 -6.74 -11.51
N MET A 48 4.85 -5.94 -11.77
CA MET A 48 4.65 -4.63 -11.15
C MET A 48 3.51 -4.71 -10.15
N LEU A 49 3.71 -4.14 -8.96
CA LEU A 49 2.65 -3.86 -8.01
C LEU A 49 2.22 -2.41 -8.17
N CYS A 50 0.94 -2.19 -8.39
CA CYS A 50 0.36 -0.86 -8.48
C CYS A 50 -0.60 -0.61 -7.33
N VAL A 51 -0.37 0.48 -6.60
CA VAL A 51 -1.29 1.03 -5.60
C VAL A 51 -1.72 2.40 -6.13
N PRO A 52 -2.87 2.50 -6.83
CA PRO A 52 -3.24 3.73 -7.54
C PRO A 52 -3.42 4.95 -6.65
N VAL A 53 -3.87 4.76 -5.41
CA VAL A 53 -4.05 5.88 -4.48
C VAL A 53 -3.46 5.51 -3.12
N VAL A 54 -2.34 6.13 -2.77
CA VAL A 54 -1.74 6.06 -1.44
C VAL A 54 -1.23 7.45 -1.04
N VAL A 55 -1.65 7.93 0.12
CA VAL A 55 -1.37 9.29 0.61
C VAL A 55 -0.69 9.18 1.97
N THR A 56 0.50 9.72 2.18
CA THR A 56 1.27 10.65 1.31
C THR A 56 2.63 10.10 0.92
N GLU A 57 3.19 9.19 1.71
CA GLU A 57 4.48 8.54 1.48
C GLU A 57 4.37 7.06 1.81
N ALA A 58 5.07 6.20 1.07
CA ALA A 58 4.93 4.76 1.26
C ALA A 58 6.24 3.99 1.04
N TRP A 59 6.42 2.94 1.82
CA TRP A 59 7.51 1.97 1.69
C TRP A 59 6.90 0.58 1.55
N CYS A 60 7.54 -0.26 0.76
CA CYS A 60 7.05 -1.61 0.46
C CYS A 60 8.09 -2.67 0.79
N TRP A 61 7.62 -3.76 1.39
CA TRP A 61 8.38 -4.99 1.58
C TRP A 61 7.62 -6.14 0.94
N VAL A 62 8.36 -7.04 0.33
CA VAL A 62 7.82 -8.27 -0.28
C VAL A 62 8.54 -9.46 0.34
N ASN A 63 7.78 -10.38 0.91
CA ASN A 63 8.31 -11.57 1.58
C ASN A 63 9.41 -11.25 2.61
N GLY A 64 9.25 -10.15 3.34
CA GLY A 64 10.19 -9.70 4.37
C GLY A 64 11.39 -8.92 3.86
N GLN A 65 11.49 -8.68 2.55
CA GLN A 65 12.61 -7.95 1.95
C GLN A 65 12.14 -6.59 1.44
N TYR A 66 12.94 -5.57 1.66
CA TYR A 66 12.63 -4.21 1.22
C TYR A 66 12.56 -4.14 -0.31
N ALA A 67 11.46 -3.61 -0.82
CA ALA A 67 11.20 -3.54 -2.26
C ALA A 67 11.35 -2.13 -2.82
N GLY A 68 10.95 -1.10 -2.07
CA GLY A 68 11.08 0.26 -2.58
C GLY A 68 10.25 1.28 -1.81
N HIS A 69 10.38 2.51 -2.26
CA HIS A 69 9.88 3.70 -1.58
C HIS A 69 9.32 4.68 -2.61
N ARG A 70 8.14 5.21 -2.35
CA ARG A 70 7.62 6.36 -3.05
C ARG A 70 7.71 7.56 -2.10
N PRO A 71 8.53 8.57 -2.45
CA PRO A 71 8.69 9.76 -1.62
C PRO A 71 7.38 10.51 -1.41
N TYR A 72 7.38 11.40 -0.44
CA TYR A 72 6.26 12.28 -0.17
C TYR A 72 5.75 12.96 -1.44
N GLN A 73 4.44 12.93 -1.61
CA GLN A 73 3.72 13.70 -2.63
C GLN A 73 2.54 14.37 -1.97
N GLU A 74 2.36 15.63 -2.28
CA GLU A 74 1.23 16.39 -1.77
C GLU A 74 -0.10 15.85 -2.33
N ALA A 75 -1.08 15.69 -1.45
CA ALA A 75 -2.30 14.94 -1.72
C ALA A 75 -3.12 15.44 -2.92
N TYR A 76 -3.04 16.72 -3.22
CA TYR A 76 -3.92 17.33 -4.23
C TYR A 76 -3.23 17.72 -5.53
N VAL A 77 -1.94 17.43 -5.66
CA VAL A 77 -1.16 17.90 -6.81
C VAL A 77 -1.15 16.88 -7.95
N ARG A 78 -1.22 15.59 -7.64
CA ARG A 78 -1.16 14.50 -8.62
C ARG A 78 -1.87 13.25 -8.12
N PRO A 79 -2.20 12.32 -9.02
CA PRO A 79 -2.53 10.97 -8.57
C PRO A 79 -1.43 10.46 -7.66
N ALA A 80 -1.82 10.05 -6.48
CA ALA A 80 -0.88 9.62 -5.44
C ALA A 80 -0.57 8.12 -5.60
N GLU A 81 -0.22 7.70 -6.82
CA GLU A 81 0.08 6.32 -7.11
C GLU A 81 1.43 5.88 -6.58
N PHE A 82 1.49 4.63 -6.19
CA PHE A 82 2.73 3.93 -5.89
C PHE A 82 2.82 2.74 -6.82
N GLU A 83 3.85 2.72 -7.64
CA GLU A 83 4.08 1.64 -8.57
C GLU A 83 5.51 1.14 -8.41
N ILE A 84 5.68 -0.17 -8.25
CA ILE A 84 6.98 -0.74 -7.93
C ILE A 84 7.20 -2.08 -8.62
N ASP A 85 8.42 -2.28 -9.11
CA ASP A 85 8.87 -3.56 -9.65
C ASP A 85 9.20 -4.52 -8.51
N ILE A 86 8.40 -5.55 -8.35
CA ILE A 86 8.59 -6.56 -7.32
C ILE A 86 9.13 -7.88 -7.87
N THR A 87 9.49 -7.92 -9.15
CA THR A 87 9.96 -9.12 -9.82
C THR A 87 11.04 -9.89 -9.05
N PRO A 88 12.09 -9.24 -8.50
CA PRO A 88 13.15 -9.98 -7.83
C PRO A 88 12.75 -10.61 -6.50
N LEU A 89 11.61 -10.21 -5.93
CA LEU A 89 11.22 -10.59 -4.56
C LEU A 89 10.00 -11.49 -4.51
N VAL A 90 9.19 -11.53 -5.56
CA VAL A 90 7.99 -12.37 -5.60
C VAL A 90 8.31 -13.79 -6.04
N ARG A 91 7.45 -14.70 -5.64
CA ARG A 91 7.49 -16.11 -6.00
C ARG A 91 6.20 -16.44 -6.75
N PRO A 92 6.22 -16.46 -8.10
CA PRO A 92 5.04 -16.83 -8.88
C PRO A 92 4.57 -18.25 -8.56
N GLY A 93 3.26 -18.46 -8.63
CA GLY A 93 2.65 -19.74 -8.35
C GLY A 93 2.40 -20.02 -6.88
N GLN A 94 2.60 -19.05 -6.01
CA GLN A 94 2.35 -19.21 -4.58
C GLN A 94 1.92 -17.89 -3.93
N MET A 95 1.51 -17.98 -2.67
CA MET A 95 1.16 -16.82 -1.86
C MET A 95 2.42 -16.05 -1.49
N ASN A 96 2.33 -14.72 -1.61
CA ASN A 96 3.39 -13.80 -1.23
C ASN A 96 2.87 -12.84 -0.17
N LEU A 97 3.74 -12.43 0.75
CA LEU A 97 3.40 -11.46 1.78
C LEU A 97 3.88 -10.09 1.37
N ILE A 98 2.95 -9.14 1.30
CA ILE A 98 3.25 -7.73 1.02
C ILE A 98 3.03 -6.93 2.30
N ALA A 99 3.95 -6.04 2.61
CA ALA A 99 3.79 -5.08 3.70
C ALA A 99 4.02 -3.67 3.15
N LEU A 100 3.11 -2.76 3.46
CA LEU A 100 3.22 -1.35 3.11
C LEU A 100 3.18 -0.54 4.40
N ARG A 101 4.19 0.31 4.58
CA ARG A 101 4.17 1.35 5.61
C ARG A 101 3.80 2.66 4.94
N VAL A 102 2.77 3.31 5.44
CA VAL A 102 2.29 4.57 4.91
C VAL A 102 2.45 5.64 5.97
N ASP A 103 3.06 6.76 5.60
CA ASP A 103 3.25 7.90 6.49
C ASP A 103 2.30 9.01 6.06
N THR A 104 1.42 9.42 6.98
CA THR A 104 0.46 10.49 6.79
C THR A 104 0.83 11.75 7.59
N SER A 105 1.98 11.75 8.28
CA SER A 105 2.34 12.81 9.23
C SER A 105 2.59 14.17 8.58
N LEU A 106 2.95 14.19 7.29
CA LEU A 106 3.20 15.43 6.54
C LEU A 106 1.99 15.91 5.76
N SER A 107 0.87 15.22 5.89
CA SER A 107 -0.32 15.56 5.15
C SER A 107 -1.02 16.81 5.73
N PRO A 108 -1.70 17.61 4.89
CA PRO A 108 -2.58 18.66 5.41
C PRO A 108 -3.61 18.07 6.37
N ALA A 109 -3.84 18.75 7.47
CA ALA A 109 -4.81 18.30 8.48
C ALA A 109 -6.17 17.99 7.83
N GLN A 110 -6.76 16.85 8.19
CA GLN A 110 -8.10 16.43 7.77
C GLN A 110 -8.21 15.91 6.33
N ALA A 111 -7.10 15.77 5.59
CA ALA A 111 -7.14 15.09 4.32
C ALA A 111 -7.38 13.58 4.53
N ALA A 112 -8.12 12.97 3.63
CA ALA A 112 -8.31 11.53 3.64
C ALA A 112 -6.99 10.85 3.25
N GLU A 113 -6.45 10.05 4.14
CA GLU A 113 -5.09 9.54 4.08
C GLU A 113 -5.03 8.03 3.93
N GLY A 114 -3.82 7.53 3.67
CA GLY A 114 -3.57 6.10 3.57
C GLY A 114 -3.88 5.54 2.19
N ILE A 115 -4.10 4.24 2.12
CA ILE A 115 -4.46 3.54 0.88
C ILE A 115 -5.95 3.70 0.65
N GLN A 116 -6.33 4.19 -0.53
CA GLN A 116 -7.72 4.46 -0.88
C GLN A 116 -8.12 3.84 -2.21
N SER A 117 -7.46 2.76 -2.60
CA SER A 117 -7.72 2.09 -3.87
C SER A 117 -7.51 0.60 -3.75
N ARG A 118 -8.02 -0.13 -4.72
CA ARG A 118 -7.62 -1.52 -4.92
C ARG A 118 -6.18 -1.55 -5.41
N MET A 119 -5.46 -2.55 -4.96
CA MET A 119 -4.11 -2.83 -5.43
C MET A 119 -4.15 -3.95 -6.47
N PHE A 120 -3.25 -3.91 -7.43
CA PHE A 120 -3.22 -4.95 -8.45
C PHE A 120 -1.80 -5.22 -8.94
N LEU A 121 -1.63 -6.38 -9.55
CA LEU A 121 -0.42 -6.76 -10.25
C LEU A 121 -0.64 -6.65 -11.76
N TYR A 122 0.43 -6.32 -12.46
CA TYR A 122 0.44 -6.45 -13.91
C TYR A 122 1.85 -6.73 -14.40
N SER A 123 1.94 -7.23 -15.61
CA SER A 123 3.20 -7.40 -16.31
C SER A 123 3.18 -6.51 -17.55
N PRO A 124 4.12 -5.58 -17.69
CA PRO A 124 4.22 -4.77 -18.90
C PRO A 124 4.44 -5.65 -20.14
N LYS A 125 3.88 -5.23 -21.25
CA LYS A 125 4.11 -5.90 -22.53
C LYS A 125 5.52 -5.61 -23.04
#